data_bd4bc34d9454cac51d773cc3ef4bc0ac
#
_entry.id   bd4bc34d9454cac51d773cc3ef4bc0ac
#
_cell.length_a   1.000
_cell.length_b   1.000
_cell.length_c   1.000
_cell.angle_alpha   90.00
_cell.angle_beta   90.00
_cell.angle_gamma   90.00
#
_symmetry.space_group_name_H-M   'P 1'
#
loop_
_entity.id
_entity.type
_entity.pdbx_description
1 polymer ?
#
loop_
_entity_poly.entity_id
_entity_poly.type
_entity_poly.pdbx_seq_one_letter_code
_entity_poly.pdbx_strand_id
1 'polypeptide(L)'
;DTPKKNRGWKHMNGHYHRSKKGGGEWEFFDLPKQWQIHYKDLTFNLKPFNFKHTGLFPEQATNWDWFSDKIKHADREIRVLNLFAYTGGATLAAAAAGAKVTHVDASKGMVTWAKENAVSSGLKDAPIRWLVDDCVKFVEREIRRGNHYDAIIMDPPSYGRGPKGEIWKIEDSIHSFIKLCTKILSDDPLFFLVNSYTTGLAPAVLTYMLSTELAPWNGTVESQEIGLPVTESGLILPCGASGRWEAK
;
A
#
# COMPACT_ATOMS: atom_id res chain seq x y z
N ASP A 1 7.02 -11.73 22.94
CA ASP A 1 5.84 -10.88 23.21
C ASP A 1 6.09 -9.98 24.39
N THR A 2 5.97 -8.68 24.19
CA THR A 2 6.09 -7.71 25.30
C THR A 2 4.88 -7.85 26.22
N PRO A 3 5.07 -7.87 27.55
CA PRO A 3 3.96 -7.98 28.49
C PRO A 3 2.96 -6.83 28.28
N LYS A 4 1.67 -7.14 28.21
CA LYS A 4 0.57 -6.17 28.07
C LYS A 4 0.34 -5.42 29.39
N LYS A 5 1.23 -4.49 29.74
CA LYS A 5 1.20 -3.75 31.01
C LYS A 5 0.29 -2.52 31.00
N ASN A 6 0.03 -1.94 29.83
CA ASN A 6 -0.81 -0.75 29.73
C ASN A 6 -2.27 -1.06 30.11
N ARG A 7 -2.90 -0.16 30.87
CA ARG A 7 -4.30 -0.28 31.29
C ARG A 7 -5.29 -0.40 30.13
N GLY A 8 -4.98 0.17 28.96
CA GLY A 8 -5.79 0.05 27.75
C GLY A 8 -6.05 -1.39 27.31
N TRP A 9 -5.15 -2.35 27.60
CA TRP A 9 -5.38 -3.76 27.33
C TRP A 9 -6.51 -4.39 28.16
N LYS A 10 -6.90 -3.77 29.27
CA LYS A 10 -8.01 -4.22 30.14
C LYS A 10 -9.36 -3.63 29.73
N HIS A 11 -9.36 -2.60 28.89
CA HIS A 11 -10.55 -1.86 28.43
C HIS A 11 -10.62 -1.84 26.90
N MET A 12 -10.37 -3.00 26.29
CA MET A 12 -10.46 -3.14 24.84
C MET A 12 -11.93 -3.10 24.38
N ASN A 13 -12.20 -2.48 23.24
CA ASN A 13 -13.53 -2.41 22.65
C ASN A 13 -13.87 -3.66 21.82
N GLY A 14 -12.86 -4.38 21.38
CA GLY A 14 -12.98 -5.66 20.67
C GLY A 14 -11.67 -6.43 20.68
N HIS A 15 -11.74 -7.72 20.47
CA HIS A 15 -10.60 -8.61 20.44
C HIS A 15 -10.70 -9.59 19.26
N TYR A 16 -9.61 -9.74 18.50
CA TYR A 16 -9.52 -10.75 17.46
C TYR A 16 -8.75 -11.97 17.96
N HIS A 17 -9.45 -13.09 18.08
CA HIS A 17 -8.89 -14.37 18.50
C HIS A 17 -8.34 -15.13 17.31
N ARG A 18 -7.02 -15.32 17.24
CA ARG A 18 -6.39 -16.13 16.18
C ARG A 18 -6.63 -17.61 16.39
N SER A 19 -7.08 -18.30 15.35
CA SER A 19 -7.13 -19.75 15.31
C SER A 19 -5.75 -20.34 14.99
N LYS A 20 -5.40 -21.46 15.62
CA LYS A 20 -4.18 -22.24 15.30
C LYS A 20 -4.21 -22.83 13.89
N LYS A 21 -5.38 -22.96 13.28
CA LYS A 21 -5.59 -23.50 11.92
C LYS A 21 -5.63 -22.41 10.83
N GLY A 22 -5.32 -21.15 11.18
CA GLY A 22 -5.47 -19.98 10.31
C GLY A 22 -6.83 -19.29 10.50
N GLY A 23 -6.88 -17.99 10.16
CA GLY A 23 -8.05 -17.15 10.41
C GLY A 23 -8.27 -16.84 11.88
N GLY A 24 -9.50 -16.59 12.27
CA GLY A 24 -9.91 -16.26 13.64
C GLY A 24 -11.27 -15.58 13.67
N GLU A 25 -11.66 -15.14 14.86
CA GLU A 25 -12.97 -14.53 15.11
C GLU A 25 -12.81 -13.25 15.94
N TRP A 26 -13.70 -12.29 15.67
CA TRP A 26 -13.80 -11.07 16.45
C TRP A 26 -14.75 -11.28 17.63
N GLU A 27 -14.32 -10.90 18.81
CA GLU A 27 -15.15 -10.71 19.99
C GLU A 27 -15.38 -9.21 20.16
N PHE A 28 -16.64 -8.79 20.23
CA PHE A 28 -17.04 -7.39 20.33
C PHE A 28 -17.56 -7.09 21.74
N PHE A 29 -17.03 -6.03 22.35
CA PHE A 29 -17.51 -5.51 23.64
C PHE A 29 -18.26 -4.20 23.42
N ASP A 30 -17.51 -3.12 23.11
CA ASP A 30 -18.05 -1.78 22.84
C ASP A 30 -17.36 -1.19 21.60
N LEU A 31 -17.23 -2.00 20.55
CA LEU A 31 -16.64 -1.58 19.28
C LEU A 31 -17.75 -1.13 18.33
N PRO A 32 -17.70 0.12 17.83
CA PRO A 32 -18.67 0.55 16.82
C PRO A 32 -18.51 -0.27 15.55
N LYS A 33 -19.63 -0.42 14.81
CA LYS A 33 -19.61 -1.14 13.51
C LYS A 33 -18.68 -0.51 12.50
N GLN A 34 -18.51 0.81 12.59
CA GLN A 34 -17.62 1.61 11.77
C GLN A 34 -17.20 2.85 12.54
N TRP A 35 -15.95 3.29 12.36
CA TRP A 35 -15.43 4.56 12.90
C TRP A 35 -14.51 5.21 11.90
N GLN A 36 -14.06 6.42 12.20
CA GLN A 36 -13.13 7.16 11.36
C GLN A 36 -11.86 7.50 12.13
N ILE A 37 -10.76 7.53 11.40
CA ILE A 37 -9.51 8.13 11.87
C ILE A 37 -9.02 9.13 10.83
N HIS A 38 -8.19 10.06 11.25
CA HIS A 38 -7.64 11.10 10.40
C HIS A 38 -6.13 11.02 10.36
N TYR A 39 -5.58 11.30 9.19
CA TYR A 39 -4.16 11.53 9.00
C TYR A 39 -3.97 12.73 8.08
N LYS A 40 -3.48 13.87 8.64
CA LYS A 40 -3.47 15.15 7.95
C LYS A 40 -4.89 15.48 7.42
N ASP A 41 -5.01 15.76 6.14
CA ASP A 41 -6.30 16.09 5.51
C ASP A 41 -7.10 14.86 5.05
N LEU A 42 -6.58 13.65 5.30
CA LEU A 42 -7.23 12.40 4.91
C LEU A 42 -8.10 11.83 6.04
N THR A 43 -9.23 11.27 5.65
CA THR A 43 -10.18 10.59 6.54
C THR A 43 -10.37 9.15 6.08
N PHE A 44 -10.13 8.20 6.98
CA PHE A 44 -10.27 6.77 6.71
C PHE A 44 -11.41 6.18 7.51
N ASN A 45 -12.33 5.52 6.82
CA ASN A 45 -13.40 4.73 7.43
C ASN A 45 -12.84 3.36 7.80
N LEU A 46 -12.95 3.00 9.07
CA LEU A 46 -12.49 1.71 9.59
C LEU A 46 -13.66 0.88 10.08
N LYS A 47 -13.55 -0.42 9.90
CA LYS A 47 -14.49 -1.42 10.42
C LYS A 47 -13.78 -2.76 10.60
N PRO A 48 -14.23 -3.60 11.54
CA PRO A 48 -13.75 -4.98 11.62
C PRO A 48 -14.02 -5.68 10.28
N PHE A 49 -13.02 -6.35 9.75
CA PHE A 49 -13.10 -7.09 8.51
C PHE A 49 -12.66 -8.53 8.74
N ASN A 50 -12.88 -9.39 7.76
CA ASN A 50 -12.39 -10.76 7.78
C ASN A 50 -10.90 -10.77 8.13
N PHE A 51 -10.49 -11.74 8.93
CA PHE A 51 -9.18 -11.72 9.58
C PHE A 51 -9.08 -10.56 10.61
N LYS A 52 -7.89 -10.20 11.02
CA LYS A 52 -7.61 -9.17 12.04
C LYS A 52 -7.62 -7.73 11.51
N HIS A 53 -7.92 -7.53 10.24
CA HIS A 53 -7.77 -6.22 9.58
C HIS A 53 -8.95 -5.30 9.88
N THR A 54 -8.69 -4.01 9.94
CA THR A 54 -9.67 -2.95 10.16
C THR A 54 -9.76 -1.94 9.02
N GLY A 55 -8.99 -2.14 7.95
CA GLY A 55 -9.06 -1.33 6.76
C GLY A 55 -7.92 -0.32 6.57
N LEU A 56 -6.92 -0.31 7.45
CA LEU A 56 -5.75 0.57 7.30
C LEU A 56 -4.49 -0.09 7.87
N PHE A 57 -3.35 0.29 7.27
CA PHE A 57 -2.01 0.00 7.73
C PHE A 57 -1.33 1.34 8.05
N PRO A 58 -1.39 1.82 9.31
CA PRO A 58 -0.98 3.18 9.66
C PRO A 58 0.52 3.43 9.52
N GLU A 59 1.36 2.38 9.59
CA GLU A 59 2.80 2.46 9.33
C GLU A 59 3.14 2.93 7.92
N GLN A 60 2.22 2.78 6.96
CA GLN A 60 2.37 3.27 5.60
C GLN A 60 2.37 4.80 5.49
N ALA A 61 1.99 5.51 6.55
CA ALA A 61 2.00 6.98 6.56
C ALA A 61 3.40 7.56 6.26
N THR A 62 4.48 6.87 6.66
CA THR A 62 5.86 7.26 6.31
C THR A 62 6.11 7.23 4.79
N ASN A 63 5.49 6.29 4.06
CA ASN A 63 5.55 6.24 2.61
C ASN A 63 4.66 7.32 1.97
N TRP A 64 3.44 7.53 2.53
CA TRP A 64 2.54 8.58 2.03
C TRP A 64 3.18 9.95 2.11
N ASP A 65 3.88 10.26 3.18
CA ASP A 65 4.58 11.54 3.34
C ASP A 65 5.72 11.68 2.33
N TRP A 66 6.54 10.62 2.18
CA TRP A 66 7.66 10.61 1.28
C TRP A 66 7.25 10.86 -0.18
N PHE A 67 6.29 10.10 -0.72
CA PHE A 67 5.91 10.28 -2.13
C PHE A 67 5.01 11.51 -2.34
N SER A 68 4.21 11.91 -1.34
CA SER A 68 3.39 13.14 -1.45
C SER A 68 4.26 14.39 -1.57
N ASP A 69 5.38 14.43 -0.84
CA ASP A 69 6.34 15.51 -0.94
C ASP A 69 6.93 15.59 -2.36
N LYS A 70 7.34 14.47 -2.92
CA LYS A 70 7.87 14.40 -4.29
C LYS A 70 6.84 14.82 -5.35
N ILE A 71 5.59 14.39 -5.21
CA ILE A 71 4.52 14.76 -6.14
C ILE A 71 4.27 16.27 -6.08
N LYS A 72 4.22 16.86 -4.89
CA LYS A 72 4.00 18.31 -4.70
C LYS A 72 5.10 19.19 -5.25
N HIS A 73 6.35 18.70 -5.24
CA HIS A 73 7.51 19.43 -5.75
C HIS A 73 7.85 19.14 -7.21
N ALA A 74 7.09 18.26 -7.86
CA ALA A 74 7.26 18.02 -9.28
C ALA A 74 6.65 19.17 -10.11
N ASP A 75 7.41 19.78 -11.01
CA ASP A 75 6.98 20.90 -11.87
C ASP A 75 6.08 20.43 -13.04
N ARG A 76 5.50 19.26 -12.92
CA ARG A 76 4.63 18.64 -13.95
C ARG A 76 3.54 17.78 -13.32
N GLU A 77 2.54 17.47 -14.12
CA GLU A 77 1.50 16.51 -13.74
C GLU A 77 2.09 15.11 -13.57
N ILE A 78 1.83 14.47 -12.45
CA ILE A 78 2.33 13.12 -12.11
C ILE A 78 1.21 12.10 -12.24
N ARG A 79 1.47 11.05 -13.02
CA ARG A 79 0.58 9.90 -13.20
C ARG A 79 1.08 8.75 -12.33
N VAL A 80 0.32 8.42 -11.29
CA VAL A 80 0.65 7.37 -10.32
C VAL A 80 -0.17 6.12 -10.59
N LEU A 81 0.49 4.96 -10.67
CA LEU A 81 -0.16 3.65 -10.64
C LEU A 81 -0.01 3.03 -9.26
N ASN A 82 -1.13 2.75 -8.59
CA ASN A 82 -1.16 2.04 -7.32
C ASN A 82 -1.75 0.63 -7.52
N LEU A 83 -0.93 -0.39 -7.33
CA LEU A 83 -1.22 -1.81 -7.51
C LEU A 83 -1.38 -2.50 -6.15
N PHE A 84 -2.30 -3.46 -6.04
CA PHE A 84 -2.73 -4.06 -4.78
C PHE A 84 -3.20 -2.98 -3.79
N ALA A 85 -4.00 -2.07 -4.31
CA ALA A 85 -4.21 -0.75 -3.72
C ALA A 85 -5.14 -0.75 -2.48
N TYR A 86 -5.71 -1.90 -2.12
CA TYR A 86 -6.50 -2.14 -0.91
C TYR A 86 -7.60 -1.09 -0.71
N THR A 87 -7.72 -0.52 0.48
CA THR A 87 -8.70 0.52 0.84
C THR A 87 -8.27 1.94 0.45
N GLY A 88 -7.19 2.07 -0.32
CA GLY A 88 -6.82 3.29 -1.00
C GLY A 88 -5.96 4.28 -0.22
N GLY A 89 -5.31 3.90 0.88
CA GLY A 89 -4.47 4.82 1.66
C GLY A 89 -3.44 5.56 0.79
N ALA A 90 -2.61 4.83 0.05
CA ALA A 90 -1.63 5.41 -0.86
C ALA A 90 -2.28 6.18 -2.04
N THR A 91 -3.42 5.68 -2.56
CA THR A 91 -4.19 6.36 -3.62
C THR A 91 -4.64 7.74 -3.19
N LEU A 92 -5.22 7.84 -1.98
CA LEU A 92 -5.73 9.12 -1.46
C LEU A 92 -4.59 10.09 -1.18
N ALA A 93 -3.49 9.60 -0.60
CA ALA A 93 -2.31 10.43 -0.33
C ALA A 93 -1.70 11.00 -1.62
N ALA A 94 -1.57 10.17 -2.67
CA ALA A 94 -1.08 10.63 -3.97
C ALA A 94 -2.04 11.62 -4.65
N ALA A 95 -3.36 11.37 -4.60
CA ALA A 95 -4.36 12.25 -5.17
C ALA A 95 -4.44 13.61 -4.43
N ALA A 96 -4.36 13.59 -3.09
CA ALA A 96 -4.29 14.81 -2.27
C ALA A 96 -3.03 15.63 -2.53
N ALA A 97 -1.94 14.97 -2.96
CA ALA A 97 -0.71 15.63 -3.39
C ALA A 97 -0.79 16.22 -4.82
N GLY A 98 -1.88 15.98 -5.56
CA GLY A 98 -2.10 16.52 -6.91
C GLY A 98 -1.90 15.54 -8.07
N ALA A 99 -1.62 14.26 -7.79
CA ALA A 99 -1.40 13.27 -8.84
C ALA A 99 -2.72 12.82 -9.52
N LYS A 100 -2.61 12.40 -10.78
CA LYS A 100 -3.60 11.54 -11.43
C LYS A 100 -3.32 10.09 -11.07
N VAL A 101 -4.25 9.43 -10.38
CA VAL A 101 -4.01 8.09 -9.83
C VAL A 101 -4.82 7.03 -10.54
N THR A 102 -4.17 5.92 -10.89
CA THR A 102 -4.84 4.68 -11.30
C THR A 102 -4.76 3.69 -10.14
N HIS A 103 -5.91 3.40 -9.54
CA HIS A 103 -6.07 2.48 -8.42
C HIS A 103 -6.50 1.11 -8.93
N VAL A 104 -5.73 0.08 -8.67
CA VAL A 104 -6.00 -1.31 -9.11
C VAL A 104 -5.97 -2.25 -7.92
N ASP A 105 -7.08 -2.94 -7.70
CA ASP A 105 -7.20 -4.02 -6.71
C ASP A 105 -8.13 -5.11 -7.24
N ALA A 106 -7.84 -6.37 -6.95
CA ALA A 106 -8.65 -7.50 -7.41
C ALA A 106 -9.99 -7.62 -6.68
N SER A 107 -10.11 -7.03 -5.48
CA SER A 107 -11.29 -7.08 -4.65
C SER A 107 -12.24 -5.91 -4.91
N LYS A 108 -13.43 -6.20 -5.43
CA LYS A 108 -14.49 -5.19 -5.59
C LYS A 108 -14.84 -4.50 -4.26
N GLY A 109 -14.84 -5.25 -3.16
CA GLY A 109 -15.12 -4.71 -1.83
C GLY A 109 -14.08 -3.69 -1.38
N MET A 110 -12.80 -3.94 -1.65
CA MET A 110 -11.70 -3.01 -1.32
C MET A 110 -11.78 -1.75 -2.16
N VAL A 111 -12.01 -1.86 -3.48
CA VAL A 111 -12.19 -0.72 -4.36
C VAL A 111 -13.40 0.13 -3.97
N THR A 112 -14.52 -0.50 -3.54
CA THR A 112 -15.68 0.23 -3.02
C THR A 112 -15.31 1.00 -1.75
N TRP A 113 -14.64 0.35 -0.82
CA TRP A 113 -14.19 0.99 0.43
C TRP A 113 -13.20 2.13 0.17
N ALA A 114 -12.29 1.97 -0.78
CA ALA A 114 -11.38 3.03 -1.20
C ALA A 114 -12.13 4.27 -1.73
N LYS A 115 -13.21 4.07 -2.50
CA LYS A 115 -14.09 5.17 -2.95
C LYS A 115 -14.81 5.84 -1.79
N GLU A 116 -15.27 5.08 -0.80
CA GLU A 116 -15.87 5.63 0.43
C GLU A 116 -14.86 6.51 1.18
N ASN A 117 -13.61 6.05 1.31
CA ASN A 117 -12.52 6.82 1.89
C ASN A 117 -12.21 8.09 1.09
N ALA A 118 -12.25 8.04 -0.24
CA ALA A 118 -12.08 9.22 -1.08
C ALA A 118 -13.18 10.26 -0.83
N VAL A 119 -14.43 9.82 -0.73
CA VAL A 119 -15.55 10.72 -0.38
C VAL A 119 -15.35 11.35 0.99
N SER A 120 -15.00 10.55 2.01
CA SER A 120 -14.77 11.04 3.38
C SER A 120 -13.58 11.99 3.48
N SER A 121 -12.60 11.87 2.58
CA SER A 121 -11.42 12.74 2.48
C SER A 121 -11.63 13.98 1.59
N GLY A 122 -12.85 14.23 1.09
CA GLY A 122 -13.11 15.34 0.17
C GLY A 122 -12.53 15.17 -1.25
N LEU A 123 -12.10 13.95 -1.60
CA LEU A 123 -11.45 13.60 -2.87
C LEU A 123 -12.40 12.90 -3.86
N LYS A 124 -13.72 13.09 -3.70
CA LYS A 124 -14.73 12.45 -4.57
C LYS A 124 -14.50 12.73 -6.05
N ASP A 125 -14.14 13.97 -6.38
CA ASP A 125 -13.96 14.45 -7.75
C ASP A 125 -12.47 14.51 -8.17
N ALA A 126 -11.57 13.95 -7.34
CA ALA A 126 -10.16 13.85 -7.68
C ALA A 126 -9.95 12.93 -8.90
N PRO A 127 -8.91 13.15 -9.72
CA PRO A 127 -8.65 12.38 -10.94
C PRO A 127 -8.14 10.97 -10.61
N ILE A 128 -9.00 10.13 -10.06
CA ILE A 128 -8.70 8.75 -9.68
C ILE A 128 -9.47 7.78 -10.60
N ARG A 129 -8.73 6.95 -11.31
CA ARG A 129 -9.29 5.85 -12.10
C ARG A 129 -9.35 4.58 -11.26
N TRP A 130 -10.56 4.13 -10.94
CA TRP A 130 -10.81 2.97 -10.08
C TRP A 130 -10.99 1.69 -10.88
N LEU A 131 -10.24 0.64 -10.58
CA LEU A 131 -10.28 -0.62 -11.31
C LEU A 131 -10.34 -1.82 -10.36
N VAL A 132 -11.29 -2.72 -10.64
CA VAL A 132 -11.34 -4.06 -10.04
C VAL A 132 -10.72 -5.02 -11.03
N ASP A 133 -9.45 -5.41 -10.81
CA ASP A 133 -8.69 -6.17 -11.78
C ASP A 133 -7.49 -6.91 -11.15
N ASP A 134 -7.02 -7.95 -11.82
CA ASP A 134 -5.73 -8.57 -11.53
C ASP A 134 -4.59 -7.65 -11.94
N CYS A 135 -3.65 -7.39 -11.00
CA CYS A 135 -2.59 -6.41 -11.21
C CYS A 135 -1.63 -6.80 -12.36
N VAL A 136 -1.28 -8.08 -12.49
CA VAL A 136 -0.39 -8.54 -13.57
C VAL A 136 -1.05 -8.36 -14.92
N LYS A 137 -2.28 -8.83 -15.06
CA LYS A 137 -3.05 -8.68 -16.31
C LYS A 137 -3.34 -7.23 -16.66
N PHE A 138 -3.53 -6.38 -15.64
CA PHE A 138 -3.69 -4.95 -15.85
C PHE A 138 -2.42 -4.36 -16.46
N VAL A 139 -1.24 -4.61 -15.87
CA VAL A 139 0.04 -4.11 -16.38
C VAL A 139 0.31 -4.61 -17.80
N GLU A 140 0.08 -5.89 -18.09
CA GLU A 140 0.20 -6.43 -19.46
C GLU A 140 -0.69 -5.72 -20.47
N ARG A 141 -1.90 -5.32 -20.07
CA ARG A 141 -2.79 -4.54 -20.94
C ARG A 141 -2.32 -3.10 -21.16
N GLU A 142 -1.78 -2.47 -20.12
CA GLU A 142 -1.24 -1.11 -20.22
C GLU A 142 0.00 -1.09 -21.15
N ILE A 143 0.85 -2.13 -21.09
CA ILE A 143 1.96 -2.31 -22.05
C ILE A 143 1.42 -2.36 -23.52
N ARG A 144 0.41 -3.20 -23.76
CA ARG A 144 -0.18 -3.30 -25.13
C ARG A 144 -0.85 -2.02 -25.60
N ARG A 145 -1.30 -1.17 -24.67
CA ARG A 145 -1.93 0.13 -24.96
C ARG A 145 -0.93 1.26 -25.12
N GLY A 146 0.34 1.03 -24.77
CA GLY A 146 1.36 2.07 -24.74
C GLY A 146 1.11 3.13 -23.66
N ASN A 147 0.43 2.78 -22.59
CA ASN A 147 0.25 3.70 -21.45
C ASN A 147 1.47 3.67 -20.53
N HIS A 148 1.86 4.86 -20.04
CA HIS A 148 2.99 5.03 -19.16
C HIS A 148 2.59 5.79 -17.88
N TYR A 149 3.36 5.55 -16.81
CA TYR A 149 3.17 6.12 -15.49
C TYR A 149 4.49 6.73 -15.00
N ASP A 150 4.40 7.85 -14.30
CA ASP A 150 5.57 8.54 -13.74
C ASP A 150 5.98 7.95 -12.40
N ALA A 151 5.04 7.28 -11.72
CA ALA A 151 5.31 6.62 -10.46
C ALA A 151 4.49 5.34 -10.31
N ILE A 152 5.09 4.35 -9.66
CA ILE A 152 4.43 3.07 -9.36
C ILE A 152 4.54 2.81 -7.86
N ILE A 153 3.43 2.44 -7.25
CA ILE A 153 3.32 1.98 -5.86
C ILE A 153 2.77 0.56 -5.90
N MET A 154 3.37 -0.36 -5.17
CA MET A 154 2.82 -1.70 -4.99
C MET A 154 2.98 -2.21 -3.57
N ASP A 155 1.93 -2.83 -3.06
CA ASP A 155 1.88 -3.48 -1.75
C ASP A 155 1.31 -4.90 -1.88
N PRO A 156 2.06 -5.80 -2.54
CA PRO A 156 1.57 -7.14 -2.85
C PRO A 156 1.43 -7.99 -1.58
N PRO A 157 0.36 -8.79 -1.48
CA PRO A 157 0.24 -9.74 -0.38
C PRO A 157 1.29 -10.85 -0.47
N SER A 158 1.64 -11.46 0.66
CA SER A 158 2.52 -12.66 0.66
C SER A 158 1.92 -13.79 -0.17
N TYR A 159 0.60 -13.96 -0.08
CA TYR A 159 -0.18 -14.92 -0.86
C TYR A 159 -1.52 -14.32 -1.25
N GLY A 160 -1.95 -14.56 -2.48
CA GLY A 160 -3.24 -14.10 -2.99
C GLY A 160 -3.83 -15.03 -4.03
N ARG A 161 -5.14 -14.88 -4.27
CA ARG A 161 -5.84 -15.51 -5.39
C ARG A 161 -6.54 -14.44 -6.20
N GLY A 162 -6.28 -14.44 -7.50
CA GLY A 162 -6.99 -13.60 -8.44
C GLY A 162 -8.44 -14.06 -8.65
N PRO A 163 -9.27 -13.24 -9.27
CA PRO A 163 -10.71 -13.49 -9.44
C PRO A 163 -11.03 -14.73 -10.31
N LYS A 164 -10.07 -15.22 -11.07
CA LYS A 164 -10.20 -16.43 -11.91
C LYS A 164 -9.36 -17.61 -11.40
N GLY A 165 -8.92 -17.57 -10.13
CA GLY A 165 -8.14 -18.62 -9.50
C GLY A 165 -6.62 -18.52 -9.72
N GLU A 166 -6.12 -17.43 -10.28
CA GLU A 166 -4.70 -17.16 -10.37
C GLU A 166 -4.06 -17.19 -8.98
N ILE A 167 -2.88 -17.78 -8.87
CA ILE A 167 -2.14 -17.85 -7.62
C ILE A 167 -1.00 -16.84 -7.67
N TRP A 168 -1.00 -15.95 -6.68
CA TRP A 168 0.11 -15.06 -6.39
C TRP A 168 0.86 -15.57 -5.15
N LYS A 169 2.17 -15.74 -5.28
CA LYS A 169 3.11 -15.92 -4.18
C LYS A 169 4.22 -14.91 -4.36
N ILE A 170 4.48 -14.10 -3.35
CA ILE A 170 5.43 -13.00 -3.47
C ILE A 170 6.84 -13.51 -3.81
N GLU A 171 7.28 -14.59 -3.19
CA GLU A 171 8.61 -15.17 -3.37
C GLU A 171 8.88 -15.60 -4.81
N ASP A 172 7.83 -16.09 -5.49
CA ASP A 172 7.92 -16.59 -6.87
C ASP A 172 7.72 -15.47 -7.90
N SER A 173 7.07 -14.38 -7.53
CA SER A 173 6.47 -13.45 -8.50
C SER A 173 7.00 -12.02 -8.44
N ILE A 174 7.49 -11.55 -7.28
CA ILE A 174 7.75 -10.12 -7.07
C ILE A 174 8.82 -9.55 -8.01
N HIS A 175 9.93 -10.24 -8.20
CA HIS A 175 11.02 -9.74 -9.05
C HIS A 175 10.58 -9.64 -10.52
N SER A 176 9.94 -10.68 -11.04
CA SER A 176 9.41 -10.68 -12.41
C SER A 176 8.31 -9.62 -12.60
N PHE A 177 7.53 -9.34 -11.57
CA PHE A 177 6.49 -8.34 -11.62
C PHE A 177 7.06 -6.91 -11.57
N ILE A 178 8.08 -6.64 -10.76
CA ILE A 178 8.83 -5.37 -10.80
C ILE A 178 9.36 -5.14 -12.23
N LYS A 179 10.04 -6.15 -12.80
CA LYS A 179 10.53 -6.11 -14.18
C LYS A 179 9.43 -5.85 -15.21
N LEU A 180 8.25 -6.45 -15.04
CA LEU A 180 7.11 -6.19 -15.92
C LEU A 180 6.64 -4.74 -15.81
N CYS A 181 6.58 -4.19 -14.59
CA CYS A 181 6.15 -2.83 -14.31
C CYS A 181 7.10 -1.77 -14.88
N THR A 182 8.41 -2.06 -15.01
CA THR A 182 9.34 -1.09 -15.63
C THR A 182 8.98 -0.78 -17.08
N LYS A 183 8.31 -1.68 -17.78
CA LYS A 183 7.88 -1.47 -19.18
C LYS A 183 6.78 -0.43 -19.35
N ILE A 184 6.14 -0.01 -18.26
CA ILE A 184 5.11 1.04 -18.25
C ILE A 184 5.54 2.28 -17.47
N LEU A 185 6.82 2.38 -17.08
CA LEU A 185 7.37 3.64 -16.61
C LEU A 185 7.49 4.63 -17.76
N SER A 186 7.29 5.90 -17.48
CA SER A 186 7.59 7.00 -18.41
C SER A 186 9.10 7.11 -18.64
N ASP A 187 9.50 7.90 -19.63
CA ASP A 187 10.93 8.16 -19.88
C ASP A 187 11.56 8.97 -18.75
N ASP A 188 10.75 9.74 -18.01
CA ASP A 188 11.15 10.56 -16.87
C ASP A 188 10.31 10.19 -15.63
N PRO A 189 10.55 9.01 -15.02
CA PRO A 189 9.79 8.56 -13.86
C PRO A 189 10.23 9.31 -12.59
N LEU A 190 9.28 9.51 -11.66
CA LEU A 190 9.53 10.22 -10.42
C LEU A 190 9.97 9.28 -9.28
N PHE A 191 9.23 8.17 -9.09
CA PHE A 191 9.56 7.17 -8.08
C PHE A 191 8.97 5.79 -8.35
N PHE A 192 9.53 4.79 -7.67
CA PHE A 192 9.00 3.42 -7.62
C PHE A 192 9.05 2.92 -6.17
N LEU A 193 7.89 2.51 -5.63
CA LEU A 193 7.75 2.05 -4.25
C LEU A 193 7.24 0.62 -4.21
N VAL A 194 7.94 -0.25 -3.49
CA VAL A 194 7.53 -1.64 -3.21
C VAL A 194 7.47 -1.87 -1.71
N ASN A 195 6.34 -2.36 -1.23
CA ASN A 195 6.17 -2.78 0.16
C ASN A 195 6.18 -4.30 0.29
N SER A 196 6.57 -4.80 1.44
CA SER A 196 6.49 -6.21 1.80
C SER A 196 6.25 -6.41 3.29
N TYR A 197 5.30 -7.27 3.60
CA TYR A 197 5.02 -7.77 4.95
C TYR A 197 5.37 -9.24 5.09
N THR A 198 6.14 -9.77 4.13
CA THR A 198 6.52 -11.19 4.08
C THR A 198 7.77 -11.43 4.91
N THR A 199 7.64 -12.31 5.90
CA THR A 199 8.79 -12.76 6.70
C THR A 199 9.83 -13.42 5.80
N GLY A 200 11.08 -12.98 5.92
CA GLY A 200 12.20 -13.51 5.10
C GLY A 200 12.50 -12.70 3.84
N LEU A 201 11.63 -11.75 3.44
CA LEU A 201 11.95 -10.80 2.37
C LEU A 201 12.55 -9.52 2.99
N ALA A 202 13.86 -9.58 3.26
CA ALA A 202 14.59 -8.48 3.89
C ALA A 202 14.63 -7.22 3.00
N PRO A 203 14.74 -6.00 3.60
CA PRO A 203 14.89 -4.76 2.83
C PRO A 203 16.01 -4.80 1.80
N ALA A 204 17.14 -5.45 2.10
CA ALA A 204 18.26 -5.61 1.16
C ALA A 204 17.87 -6.35 -0.13
N VAL A 205 16.90 -7.28 -0.07
CA VAL A 205 16.39 -7.97 -1.25
C VAL A 205 15.59 -7.01 -2.13
N LEU A 206 14.80 -6.11 -1.53
CA LEU A 206 14.11 -5.05 -2.27
C LEU A 206 15.09 -4.09 -2.93
N THR A 207 16.18 -3.71 -2.21
CA THR A 207 17.27 -2.91 -2.80
C THR A 207 17.86 -3.58 -4.03
N TYR A 208 18.19 -4.88 -3.93
CA TYR A 208 18.77 -5.64 -5.05
C TYR A 208 17.84 -5.64 -6.27
N MET A 209 16.56 -5.97 -6.09
CA MET A 209 15.59 -6.04 -7.18
C MET A 209 15.38 -4.67 -7.84
N LEU A 210 15.17 -3.63 -7.04
CA LEU A 210 14.95 -2.27 -7.57
C LEU A 210 16.20 -1.73 -8.26
N SER A 211 17.39 -1.91 -7.68
CA SER A 211 18.65 -1.47 -8.30
C SER A 211 18.92 -2.18 -9.62
N THR A 212 18.54 -3.45 -9.74
CA THR A 212 18.70 -4.23 -10.96
C THR A 212 17.73 -3.79 -12.06
N GLU A 213 16.45 -3.69 -11.73
CA GLU A 213 15.42 -3.47 -12.76
C GLU A 213 15.26 -1.98 -13.13
N LEU A 214 15.65 -1.06 -12.25
CA LEU A 214 15.59 0.38 -12.50
C LEU A 214 16.94 1.00 -12.89
N ALA A 215 17.97 0.18 -13.11
CA ALA A 215 19.28 0.63 -13.58
C ALA A 215 19.26 1.50 -14.85
N PRO A 216 18.34 1.33 -15.82
CA PRO A 216 18.27 2.21 -16.99
C PRO A 216 17.93 3.67 -16.68
N TRP A 217 17.28 3.94 -15.54
CA TRP A 217 16.93 5.30 -15.11
C TRP A 217 17.93 5.83 -14.08
N ASN A 218 18.26 7.10 -14.18
CA ASN A 218 19.16 7.76 -13.24
C ASN A 218 18.44 8.01 -11.90
N GLY A 219 18.74 7.22 -10.90
CA GLY A 219 18.06 7.32 -9.59
C GLY A 219 18.83 6.67 -8.47
N THR A 220 18.25 6.71 -7.28
CA THR A 220 18.79 6.09 -6.06
C THR A 220 17.77 5.15 -5.46
N VAL A 221 18.25 4.05 -4.86
CA VAL A 221 17.42 3.09 -4.13
C VAL A 221 17.76 3.14 -2.66
N GLU A 222 16.73 3.29 -1.84
CA GLU A 222 16.77 3.12 -0.39
C GLU A 222 15.74 2.07 0.04
N SER A 223 16.13 1.13 0.87
CA SER A 223 15.20 0.15 1.44
C SER A 223 15.43 0.01 2.93
N GLN A 224 14.33 0.05 3.67
CA GLN A 224 14.36 -0.04 5.14
C GLN A 224 13.09 -0.70 5.67
N GLU A 225 13.14 -1.09 6.93
CA GLU A 225 11.92 -1.45 7.64
C GLU A 225 11.09 -0.20 7.93
N ILE A 226 9.78 -0.35 7.81
CA ILE A 226 8.80 0.66 8.21
C ILE A 226 8.04 0.19 9.44
N GLY A 227 7.59 1.12 10.26
CA GLY A 227 6.90 0.76 11.50
C GLY A 227 6.23 1.95 12.18
N LEU A 228 5.69 1.65 13.35
CA LEU A 228 4.99 2.62 14.19
C LEU A 228 5.92 3.19 15.26
N PRO A 229 5.92 4.51 15.48
CA PRO A 229 6.69 5.10 16.57
C PRO A 229 6.12 4.67 17.92
N VAL A 230 7.00 4.24 18.81
CA VAL A 230 6.67 3.88 20.20
C VAL A 230 6.90 5.11 21.08
N THR A 231 5.84 5.73 21.55
CA THR A 231 5.87 7.01 22.28
C THR A 231 6.75 6.96 23.54
N GLU A 232 6.75 5.83 24.26
CA GLU A 232 7.46 5.69 25.52
C GLU A 232 8.98 5.50 25.35
N SER A 233 9.42 4.86 24.28
CA SER A 233 10.83 4.51 24.07
C SER A 233 11.52 5.32 22.97
N GLY A 234 10.76 6.00 22.12
CA GLY A 234 11.28 6.66 20.90
C GLY A 234 11.76 5.67 19.84
N LEU A 235 11.59 4.37 20.04
CA LEU A 235 11.91 3.34 19.06
C LEU A 235 10.79 3.18 18.04
N ILE A 236 11.09 2.49 16.95
CA ILE A 236 10.09 2.12 15.94
C ILE A 236 9.75 0.64 16.12
N LEU A 237 8.45 0.33 16.26
CA LEU A 237 7.94 -1.04 16.18
C LEU A 237 7.92 -1.46 14.72
N PRO A 238 8.80 -2.36 14.27
CA PRO A 238 8.85 -2.76 12.86
C PRO A 238 7.59 -3.53 12.47
N CYS A 239 7.02 -3.18 11.33
CA CYS A 239 5.78 -3.76 10.81
C CYS A 239 5.99 -4.44 9.46
N GLY A 240 6.84 -3.88 8.60
CA GLY A 240 7.13 -4.38 7.27
C GLY A 240 8.34 -3.68 6.67
N ALA A 241 8.62 -3.94 5.40
CA ALA A 241 9.72 -3.35 4.67
C ALA A 241 9.23 -2.53 3.47
N SER A 242 9.94 -1.47 3.13
CA SER A 242 9.75 -0.69 1.91
C SER A 242 11.05 -0.55 1.15
N GLY A 243 11.00 -0.76 -0.16
CA GLY A 243 12.02 -0.37 -1.11
C GLY A 243 11.55 0.83 -1.91
N ARG A 244 12.33 1.90 -1.94
CA ARG A 244 12.05 3.16 -2.61
C ARG A 244 13.15 3.45 -3.63
N TRP A 245 12.78 3.57 -4.88
CA TRP A 245 13.61 4.17 -5.90
C TRP A 245 13.09 5.57 -6.19
N GLU A 246 13.99 6.53 -6.36
CA GLU A 246 13.65 7.90 -6.77
C GLU A 246 14.61 8.40 -7.84
N ALA A 247 14.08 9.19 -8.77
CA ALA A 247 14.90 9.90 -9.75
C ALA A 247 15.83 10.92 -9.10
N LYS A 248 16.99 11.14 -9.70
CA LYS A 248 17.94 12.20 -9.32
C LYS A 248 17.62 13.49 -10.03
#